data_079a1d3916aa03536de82acf4248f6f1
#
_entry.id   079a1d3916aa03536de82acf4248f6f1
#
_cell.length_a   1.000
_cell.length_b   1.000
_cell.length_c   1.000
_cell.angle_alpha   90.00
_cell.angle_beta   90.00
_cell.angle_gamma   90.00
#
_symmetry.space_group_name_H-M   'P 1'
#
loop_
_entity.id
_entity.type
_entity.pdbx_description
1 polymer ?
#
loop_
_entity_poly.entity_id
_entity_poly.type
_entity_poly.pdbx_seq_one_letter_code
_entity_poly.pdbx_strand_id
1 'polypeptide(L)'
;MKKGFSLPLWVTGAAKSAIKKLIGLPFNDYELIKIPKDKNLIRIKVHSSGLINGKSHALGISFVDSGLDLDLTQNLEIWTIASLEKNHNTSNKPLDLINIIPGYGVGIDQETSKICISDFAKQLLVENLFDIVPEGYTLNLEIVFPNGKFLAERTSNK
;
A
#
# COMPACT_ATOMS: atom_id res chain seq x y z
N MET A 1 -10.93 23.18 9.06
CA MET A 1 -9.79 22.37 9.50
C MET A 1 -9.57 21.21 8.52
N LYS A 2 -8.41 21.17 7.90
CA LYS A 2 -8.06 20.06 7.02
C LYS A 2 -7.92 18.77 7.81
N LYS A 3 -8.75 17.78 7.53
CA LYS A 3 -8.53 16.43 8.04
C LYS A 3 -7.57 15.71 7.11
N GLY A 4 -6.43 15.29 7.61
CA GLY A 4 -5.52 14.43 6.88
C GLY A 4 -6.08 13.00 6.80
N PHE A 5 -5.62 12.26 5.81
CA PHE A 5 -5.98 10.86 5.67
C PHE A 5 -5.01 9.98 6.45
N SER A 6 -5.50 8.85 6.94
CA SER A 6 -4.68 7.91 7.71
C SER A 6 -3.65 7.20 6.82
N LEU A 7 -2.60 6.69 7.45
CA LEU A 7 -1.50 6.00 6.76
C LEU A 7 -1.96 4.88 5.82
N PRO A 8 -2.90 3.98 6.22
CA PRO A 8 -3.35 2.93 5.31
C PRO A 8 -3.94 3.43 4.00
N LEU A 9 -4.58 4.60 4.00
CA LEU A 9 -5.12 5.18 2.76
C LEU A 9 -4.00 5.55 1.79
N TRP A 10 -2.91 6.12 2.29
CA TRP A 10 -1.76 6.48 1.47
C TRP A 10 -1.05 5.25 0.92
N VAL A 11 -0.90 4.20 1.73
CA VAL A 11 -0.34 2.92 1.28
C VAL A 11 -1.20 2.32 0.17
N THR A 12 -2.51 2.33 0.34
CA THR A 12 -3.44 1.77 -0.66
C THR A 12 -3.38 2.55 -1.97
N GLY A 13 -3.28 3.88 -1.91
CA GLY A 13 -3.13 4.70 -3.11
C GLY A 13 -1.86 4.37 -3.88
N ALA A 14 -0.73 4.29 -3.19
CA ALA A 14 0.55 3.93 -3.81
C ALA A 14 0.49 2.52 -4.40
N ALA A 15 -0.10 1.56 -3.69
CA ALA A 15 -0.24 0.18 -4.16
C ALA A 15 -1.09 0.09 -5.43
N LYS A 16 -2.22 0.79 -5.44
CA LYS A 16 -3.12 0.79 -6.60
C LYS A 16 -2.40 1.35 -7.82
N SER A 17 -1.64 2.43 -7.66
CA SER A 17 -0.85 3.03 -8.74
C SER A 17 0.21 2.05 -9.25
N ALA A 18 0.90 1.33 -8.34
CA ALA A 18 1.90 0.34 -8.73
C ALA A 18 1.28 -0.79 -9.56
N ILE A 19 0.14 -1.33 -9.11
CA ILE A 19 -0.53 -2.42 -9.84
C ILE A 19 -0.99 -1.96 -11.21
N LYS A 20 -1.59 -0.78 -11.30
CA LYS A 20 -2.02 -0.22 -12.58
C LYS A 20 -0.84 -0.10 -13.54
N LYS A 21 0.31 0.34 -13.06
CA LYS A 21 1.51 0.44 -13.88
C LYS A 21 1.95 -0.93 -14.37
N LEU A 22 1.90 -1.92 -13.49
CA LEU A 22 2.31 -3.28 -13.80
C LEU A 22 1.45 -3.91 -14.91
N ILE A 23 0.15 -3.61 -14.93
CA ILE A 23 -0.78 -4.14 -15.94
C ILE A 23 -0.91 -3.24 -17.16
N GLY A 24 -0.08 -2.21 -17.28
CA GLY A 24 0.02 -1.40 -18.49
C GLY A 24 -0.90 -0.18 -18.55
N LEU A 25 -1.50 0.21 -17.43
CA LEU A 25 -2.32 1.42 -17.39
C LEU A 25 -1.45 2.65 -17.15
N PRO A 26 -1.84 3.84 -17.67
CA PRO A 26 -1.06 5.04 -17.50
C PRO A 26 -1.08 5.54 -16.05
N PHE A 27 -0.02 6.26 -15.69
CA PHE A 27 0.09 6.89 -14.38
C PHE A 27 -0.92 8.02 -14.22
N ASN A 28 -1.57 8.05 -13.06
CA ASN A 28 -2.34 9.20 -12.59
C ASN A 28 -1.75 9.69 -11.28
N ASP A 29 -1.75 11.01 -11.06
CA ASP A 29 -1.19 11.59 -9.83
C ASP A 29 -2.11 11.44 -8.61
N TYR A 30 -3.22 10.75 -8.77
CA TYR A 30 -4.12 10.37 -7.68
C TYR A 30 -4.79 9.05 -7.99
N GLU A 31 -5.26 8.39 -6.93
CA GLU A 31 -6.08 7.18 -7.03
C GLU A 31 -7.35 7.37 -6.21
N LEU A 32 -8.45 6.81 -6.69
CA LEU A 32 -9.71 6.81 -5.95
C LEU A 32 -9.74 5.57 -5.07
N ILE A 33 -9.90 5.78 -3.78
CA ILE A 33 -9.88 4.72 -2.78
C ILE A 33 -11.24 4.67 -2.08
N LYS A 34 -11.82 3.49 -2.04
CA LYS A 34 -13.09 3.23 -1.36
C LYS A 34 -12.80 2.79 0.06
N ILE A 35 -13.42 3.49 1.02
CA ILE A 35 -13.33 3.10 2.43
C ILE A 35 -14.34 1.98 2.69
N PRO A 36 -13.93 0.87 3.35
CA PRO A 36 -14.86 -0.19 3.71
C PRO A 36 -16.04 0.36 4.52
N LYS A 37 -17.24 -0.11 4.21
CA LYS A 37 -18.51 0.30 4.84
C LYS A 37 -18.92 1.74 4.55
N ASP A 38 -18.14 2.49 3.79
CA ASP A 38 -18.48 3.82 3.31
C ASP A 38 -18.56 3.77 1.79
N LYS A 39 -19.59 4.34 1.20
CA LYS A 39 -19.75 4.34 -0.26
C LYS A 39 -18.97 5.46 -0.94
N ASN A 40 -18.36 6.35 -0.17
CA ASN A 40 -17.64 7.48 -0.72
C ASN A 40 -16.25 7.08 -1.20
N LEU A 41 -15.84 7.66 -2.32
CA LEU A 41 -14.49 7.52 -2.84
C LEU A 41 -13.65 8.70 -2.38
N ILE A 42 -12.42 8.41 -1.96
CA ILE A 42 -11.47 9.42 -1.52
C ILE A 42 -10.34 9.50 -2.55
N ARG A 43 -9.92 10.72 -2.90
CA ARG A 43 -8.78 10.93 -3.77
C ARG A 43 -7.50 10.93 -2.93
N ILE A 44 -6.62 9.99 -3.23
CA ILE A 44 -5.31 9.89 -2.58
C ILE A 44 -4.25 10.25 -3.61
N LYS A 45 -3.43 11.26 -3.29
CA LYS A 45 -2.35 11.68 -4.16
C LYS A 45 -1.26 10.63 -4.22
N VAL A 46 -0.74 10.38 -5.43
CA VAL A 46 0.41 9.50 -5.67
C VAL A 46 1.49 10.33 -6.31
N HIS A 47 2.71 10.22 -5.79
CA HIS A 47 3.84 11.00 -6.30
C HIS A 47 4.33 10.46 -7.64
N SER A 48 4.56 9.17 -7.73
CA SER A 48 5.12 8.55 -8.95
C SER A 48 4.89 7.04 -8.96
N SER A 49 4.96 6.46 -10.14
CA SER A 49 5.01 5.01 -10.31
C SER A 49 5.90 4.66 -11.49
N GLY A 50 6.46 3.47 -11.48
CA GLY A 50 7.33 3.03 -12.54
C GLY A 50 7.55 1.53 -12.52
N LEU A 51 7.95 0.99 -13.67
CA LEU A 51 8.34 -0.41 -13.78
C LEU A 51 9.80 -0.57 -13.33
N ILE A 52 10.09 -1.65 -12.65
CA ILE A 52 11.43 -1.99 -12.17
C ILE A 52 11.72 -3.45 -12.46
N ASN A 53 12.98 -3.81 -12.34
CA ASN A 53 13.44 -5.19 -12.50
C ASN A 53 12.97 -5.82 -13.82
N GLY A 54 13.25 -5.12 -14.93
CA GLY A 54 12.91 -5.63 -16.27
C GLY A 54 11.41 -5.78 -16.52
N LYS A 55 10.61 -4.92 -15.93
CA LYS A 55 9.12 -4.90 -16.03
C LYS A 55 8.43 -6.00 -15.23
N SER A 56 9.16 -6.78 -14.42
CA SER A 56 8.53 -7.81 -13.59
C SER A 56 7.85 -7.24 -12.35
N HIS A 57 8.25 -6.04 -11.95
CA HIS A 57 7.76 -5.36 -10.75
C HIS A 57 7.37 -3.93 -11.11
N ALA A 58 6.50 -3.36 -10.28
CA ALA A 58 6.17 -1.94 -10.38
C ALA A 58 6.31 -1.31 -9.00
N LEU A 59 6.82 -0.09 -8.99
CA LEU A 59 7.00 0.72 -7.78
C LEU A 59 5.98 1.84 -7.79
N GLY A 60 5.29 2.04 -6.67
CA GLY A 60 4.44 3.21 -6.43
C GLY A 60 4.96 3.97 -5.23
N ILE A 61 5.06 5.28 -5.35
CA ILE A 61 5.60 6.15 -4.30
C ILE A 61 4.56 7.20 -3.93
N SER A 62 4.33 7.36 -2.63
CA SER A 62 3.52 8.44 -2.08
C SER A 62 4.22 9.07 -0.88
N PHE A 63 3.82 10.30 -0.57
CA PHE A 63 4.23 11.00 0.64
C PHE A 63 2.97 11.33 1.42
N VAL A 64 2.95 10.94 2.69
CA VAL A 64 1.79 11.17 3.54
C VAL A 64 1.60 12.67 3.78
N ASP A 65 0.37 13.14 3.58
CA ASP A 65 -0.05 14.46 4.06
C ASP A 65 -1.11 14.24 5.14
N SER A 66 -0.68 14.29 6.39
CA SER A 66 -1.57 14.08 7.53
C SER A 66 -2.47 15.29 7.82
N GLY A 67 -2.18 16.42 7.17
CA GLY A 67 -2.88 17.69 7.44
C GLY A 67 -2.39 18.40 8.68
N LEU A 68 -1.44 17.81 9.42
CA LEU A 68 -0.90 18.37 10.66
C LEU A 68 0.63 18.36 10.58
N ASP A 69 1.25 19.55 10.64
CA ASP A 69 2.71 19.67 10.52
C ASP A 69 3.47 18.98 11.65
N LEU A 70 2.83 18.82 12.81
CA LEU A 70 3.44 18.18 13.97
C LEU A 70 3.22 16.67 14.05
N ASP A 71 2.48 16.10 13.09
CA ASP A 71 2.26 14.67 13.03
C ASP A 71 3.54 13.96 12.60
N LEU A 72 3.89 12.88 13.32
CA LEU A 72 5.09 12.09 13.02
C LEU A 72 5.04 11.42 11.66
N THR A 73 3.83 11.20 11.11
CA THR A 73 3.68 10.60 9.77
C THR A 73 3.67 11.64 8.65
N GLN A 74 3.65 12.94 8.97
CA GLN A 74 3.68 13.98 7.94
C GLN A 74 4.94 13.86 7.09
N ASN A 75 4.75 13.85 5.77
CA ASN A 75 5.80 13.66 4.76
C ASN A 75 6.49 12.30 4.81
N LEU A 76 5.91 11.32 5.51
CA LEU A 76 6.44 9.97 5.49
C LEU A 76 6.39 9.43 4.06
N GLU A 77 7.53 8.99 3.59
CA GLU A 77 7.64 8.39 2.26
C GLU A 77 7.17 6.93 2.31
N ILE A 78 6.36 6.56 1.32
CA ILE A 78 5.84 5.19 1.20
C ILE A 78 6.24 4.66 -0.16
N TRP A 79 6.82 3.47 -0.17
CA TRP A 79 7.04 2.70 -1.39
C TRP A 79 6.19 1.44 -1.33
N THR A 80 5.55 1.15 -2.44
CA THR A 80 4.88 -0.15 -2.63
C THR A 80 5.49 -0.79 -3.86
N ILE A 81 5.85 -2.06 -3.75
CA ILE A 81 6.45 -2.81 -4.86
C ILE A 81 5.52 -3.98 -5.15
N ALA A 82 4.95 -3.97 -6.35
CA ALA A 82 3.96 -4.95 -6.78
C ALA A 82 4.54 -5.90 -7.80
N SER A 83 4.23 -7.18 -7.68
CA SER A 83 4.52 -8.19 -8.70
C SER A 83 3.37 -9.18 -8.78
N LEU A 84 3.23 -9.81 -9.93
CA LEU A 84 2.19 -10.79 -10.17
C LEU A 84 2.81 -12.16 -10.36
N GLU A 85 2.20 -13.15 -9.72
CA GLU A 85 2.62 -14.54 -9.80
C GLU A 85 1.45 -15.37 -10.28
N LYS A 86 1.69 -16.29 -11.21
CA LYS A 86 0.64 -17.18 -11.66
C LYS A 86 0.13 -18.03 -10.52
N ASN A 87 -1.17 -18.03 -10.34
CA ASN A 87 -1.81 -18.78 -9.27
C ASN A 87 -2.52 -19.98 -9.89
N HIS A 88 -2.04 -21.18 -9.55
CA HIS A 88 -2.65 -22.44 -10.01
C HIS A 88 -3.75 -22.91 -9.07
N ASN A 89 -3.97 -22.22 -7.98
CA ASN A 89 -5.03 -22.55 -7.04
C ASN A 89 -6.36 -21.99 -7.52
N THR A 90 -7.44 -22.72 -7.25
CA THR A 90 -8.79 -22.31 -7.63
C THR A 90 -9.47 -21.45 -6.58
N SER A 91 -8.73 -20.96 -5.59
CA SER A 91 -9.29 -20.11 -4.56
C SER A 91 -9.70 -18.76 -5.14
N ASN A 92 -10.96 -18.37 -4.93
CA ASN A 92 -11.48 -17.07 -5.33
C ASN A 92 -11.63 -16.10 -4.17
N LYS A 93 -11.07 -16.44 -3.01
CA LYS A 93 -11.13 -15.56 -1.83
C LYS A 93 -10.17 -14.39 -2.02
N PRO A 94 -10.66 -13.13 -1.92
CA PRO A 94 -9.81 -11.96 -2.13
C PRO A 94 -8.56 -11.93 -1.25
N LEU A 95 -8.67 -12.41 0.00
CA LEU A 95 -7.53 -12.47 0.92
C LEU A 95 -6.43 -13.40 0.46
N ASP A 96 -6.76 -14.44 -0.31
CA ASP A 96 -5.79 -15.41 -0.81
C ASP A 96 -5.08 -14.93 -2.07
N LEU A 97 -5.59 -13.85 -2.69
CA LEU A 97 -5.04 -13.32 -3.94
C LEU A 97 -4.07 -12.18 -3.72
N ILE A 98 -3.96 -11.67 -2.49
CA ILE A 98 -3.06 -10.56 -2.18
C ILE A 98 -2.16 -10.97 -1.02
N ASN A 99 -0.87 -11.06 -1.30
CA ASN A 99 0.15 -11.40 -0.32
C ASN A 99 0.90 -10.12 0.07
N ILE A 100 0.75 -9.69 1.31
CA ILE A 100 1.38 -8.47 1.82
C ILE A 100 2.72 -8.86 2.45
N ILE A 101 3.79 -8.26 1.95
CA ILE A 101 5.16 -8.55 2.36
C ILE A 101 5.69 -7.35 3.13
N PRO A 102 6.14 -7.52 4.38
CA PRO A 102 6.74 -6.43 5.12
C PRO A 102 8.12 -6.13 4.56
N GLY A 103 8.34 -4.90 4.13
CA GLY A 103 9.63 -4.40 3.71
C GLY A 103 10.30 -3.58 4.80
N TYR A 104 11.38 -2.90 4.42
CA TYR A 104 12.11 -2.06 5.34
C TYR A 104 11.19 -1.01 5.99
N GLY A 105 11.34 -0.83 7.29
CA GLY A 105 10.59 0.17 8.04
C GLY A 105 9.20 -0.25 8.49
N VAL A 106 8.69 -1.39 8.00
CA VAL A 106 7.38 -1.90 8.43
C VAL A 106 7.55 -2.68 9.74
N GLY A 107 6.68 -2.39 10.71
CA GLY A 107 6.71 -3.08 12.00
C GLY A 107 6.33 -4.55 11.87
N ILE A 108 7.06 -5.40 12.58
CA ILE A 108 6.79 -6.83 12.65
C ILE A 108 6.69 -7.22 14.12
N ASP A 109 5.67 -8.01 14.46
CA ASP A 109 5.56 -8.58 15.79
C ASP A 109 6.66 -9.61 15.98
N GLN A 110 7.53 -9.40 16.98
CA GLN A 110 8.69 -10.27 17.21
C GLN A 110 8.30 -11.67 17.71
N GLU A 111 7.18 -11.78 18.42
CA GLU A 111 6.72 -13.08 18.94
C GLU A 111 6.11 -13.94 17.85
N THR A 112 5.30 -13.34 16.98
CA THR A 112 4.55 -14.07 15.96
C THR A 112 5.19 -14.02 14.58
N SER A 113 6.18 -13.16 14.37
CA SER A 113 6.78 -12.85 13.06
C SER A 113 5.77 -12.38 12.03
N LYS A 114 4.65 -11.83 12.48
CA LYS A 114 3.60 -11.31 11.60
C LYS A 114 3.72 -9.79 11.48
N ILE A 115 3.28 -9.28 10.34
CA ILE A 115 3.23 -7.84 10.10
C ILE A 115 2.26 -7.19 11.09
N CYS A 116 2.71 -6.10 11.71
CA CYS A 116 1.84 -5.27 12.53
C CYS A 116 0.99 -4.37 11.62
N ILE A 117 -0.01 -4.98 10.99
CA ILE A 117 -0.96 -4.27 10.14
C ILE A 117 -2.37 -4.52 10.68
N SER A 118 -3.13 -3.45 10.82
CA SER A 118 -4.49 -3.55 11.36
C SER A 118 -5.41 -4.29 10.40
N ASP A 119 -6.49 -4.85 10.95
CA ASP A 119 -7.53 -5.48 10.12
C ASP A 119 -8.16 -4.49 9.17
N PHE A 120 -8.32 -3.23 9.59
CA PHE A 120 -8.81 -2.15 8.74
C PHE A 120 -7.89 -1.95 7.53
N ALA A 121 -6.57 -1.90 7.74
CA ALA A 121 -5.62 -1.70 6.66
C ALA A 121 -5.63 -2.86 5.67
N LYS A 122 -5.70 -4.10 6.17
CA LYS A 122 -5.82 -5.28 5.30
C LYS A 122 -7.09 -5.25 4.46
N GLN A 123 -8.22 -4.94 5.10
CA GLN A 123 -9.50 -4.87 4.42
C GLN A 123 -9.49 -3.78 3.36
N LEU A 124 -8.91 -2.63 3.68
CA LEU A 124 -8.78 -1.50 2.76
C LEU A 124 -7.98 -1.89 1.51
N LEU A 125 -6.83 -2.53 1.72
CA LEU A 125 -5.98 -3.00 0.62
C LEU A 125 -6.72 -4.02 -0.24
N VAL A 126 -7.30 -5.04 0.38
CA VAL A 126 -7.96 -6.11 -0.36
C VAL A 126 -9.14 -5.57 -1.17
N GLU A 127 -10.01 -4.78 -0.58
CA GLU A 127 -11.21 -4.26 -1.27
C GLU A 127 -10.86 -3.33 -2.43
N ASN A 128 -9.76 -2.59 -2.33
CA ASN A 128 -9.37 -1.66 -3.39
C ASN A 128 -8.49 -2.28 -4.47
N LEU A 129 -7.81 -3.37 -4.18
CA LEU A 129 -6.85 -3.97 -5.11
C LEU A 129 -7.38 -5.23 -5.78
N PHE A 130 -8.33 -5.90 -5.16
CA PHE A 130 -8.84 -7.18 -5.64
C PHE A 130 -9.32 -7.13 -7.10
N ASP A 131 -10.09 -6.09 -7.44
CA ASP A 131 -10.71 -5.97 -8.76
C ASP A 131 -9.70 -5.74 -9.89
N ILE A 132 -8.50 -5.26 -9.57
CA ILE A 132 -7.49 -4.96 -10.57
C ILE A 132 -6.40 -6.02 -10.67
N VAL A 133 -6.44 -7.04 -9.79
CA VAL A 133 -5.55 -8.21 -9.95
C VAL A 133 -6.09 -9.06 -11.10
N PRO A 134 -5.28 -9.34 -12.13
CA PRO A 134 -5.74 -10.16 -13.25
C PRO A 134 -6.14 -11.55 -12.82
N GLU A 135 -7.14 -12.11 -13.48
CA GLU A 135 -7.58 -13.48 -13.23
C GLU A 135 -6.43 -14.46 -13.44
N GLY A 136 -6.31 -15.42 -12.52
CA GLY A 136 -5.25 -16.42 -12.57
C GLY A 136 -3.92 -15.97 -11.98
N TYR A 137 -3.89 -14.82 -11.33
CA TYR A 137 -2.68 -14.29 -10.70
C TYR A 137 -2.88 -13.99 -9.23
N THR A 138 -1.80 -14.09 -8.48
CA THR A 138 -1.70 -13.59 -7.11
C THR A 138 -0.82 -12.35 -7.12
N LEU A 139 -1.22 -11.34 -6.38
CA LEU A 139 -0.45 -10.12 -6.20
C LEU A 139 0.47 -10.29 -5.01
N ASN A 140 1.75 -10.04 -5.21
CA ASN A 140 2.71 -9.85 -4.12
C ASN A 140 2.95 -8.36 -3.98
N LEU A 141 2.70 -7.84 -2.79
CA LEU A 141 2.81 -6.41 -2.49
C LEU A 141 3.76 -6.21 -1.32
N GLU A 142 4.93 -5.67 -1.60
CA GLU A 142 5.88 -5.28 -0.56
C GLU A 142 5.65 -3.83 -0.18
N ILE A 143 5.59 -3.55 1.11
CA ILE A 143 5.41 -2.20 1.65
C ILE A 143 6.70 -1.77 2.31
N VAL A 144 7.23 -0.62 1.91
CA VAL A 144 8.51 -0.09 2.41
C VAL A 144 8.28 1.33 2.91
N PHE A 145 8.76 1.60 4.11
CA PHE A 145 8.87 2.97 4.64
C PHE A 145 10.37 3.28 4.71
N PRO A 146 10.96 3.93 3.68
CA PRO A 146 12.41 4.13 3.66
C PRO A 146 12.94 4.88 4.88
N ASN A 147 12.11 5.73 5.49
CA ASN A 147 12.47 6.47 6.70
C ASN A 147 11.84 5.90 7.97
N GLY A 148 11.25 4.71 7.89
CA GLY A 148 10.47 4.12 8.96
C GLY A 148 11.28 3.79 10.20
N LYS A 149 12.54 3.40 10.05
CA LYS A 149 13.44 3.16 11.18
C LYS A 149 13.62 4.42 12.03
N PHE A 150 13.84 5.55 11.37
CA PHE A 150 13.96 6.83 12.05
C PHE A 150 12.67 7.21 12.78
N LEU A 151 11.53 6.98 12.14
CA LEU A 151 10.23 7.22 12.74
C LEU A 151 10.01 6.34 13.97
N ALA A 152 10.35 5.06 13.88
CA ALA A 152 10.22 4.11 14.98
C ALA A 152 11.10 4.49 16.16
N GLU A 153 12.34 4.92 15.92
CA GLU A 153 13.25 5.40 16.96
C GLU A 153 12.68 6.63 17.67
N ARG A 154 12.08 7.56 16.92
CA ARG A 154 11.47 8.74 17.50
C ARG A 154 10.25 8.41 18.36
N THR A 155 9.46 7.42 17.97
CA THR A 155 8.27 7.03 18.73
C THR A 155 8.61 6.18 19.94
N SER A 156 9.68 5.41 19.92
CA SER A 156 10.08 4.58 21.06
C SER A 156 10.65 5.37 22.23
N ASN A 157 11.04 6.62 22.00
CA ASN A 157 11.62 7.49 23.02
C ASN A 157 10.59 8.36 23.75
N LYS A 158 9.33 8.06 23.60
CA LYS A 158 8.27 8.79 24.32
C LYS A 158 8.08 8.30 25.74
#